data_c552acb7a24a5150f45f4db062db3096
#
_entry.id   c552acb7a24a5150f45f4db062db3096
#
_cell.length_a   1.000
_cell.length_b   1.000
_cell.length_c   1.000
_cell.angle_alpha   90.00
_cell.angle_beta   90.00
_cell.angle_gamma   90.00
#
_symmetry.space_group_name_H-M   'P 1'
#
loop_
_entity.id
_entity.type
_entity.pdbx_description
1 polymer ?
#
loop_
_entity_poly.entity_id
_entity_poly.type
_entity_poly.pdbx_seq_one_letter_code
_entity_poly.pdbx_strand_id
1 'polypeptide(L)'
;GDDSDLHAMGEDLSPLPPAAADAALLQAALSRLPHATRSVLWLYHAEGYTHDEIAALMQRTPSFSKSQLARGTRRLRAMLHIEEPVHA
;
A
#
# COMPACT_ATOMS: atom_id res chain seq x y z
N GLY A 1 17.41 -2.07 10.05
CA GLY A 1 17.57 -1.48 8.79
C GLY A 1 16.41 -1.69 7.89
N ASP A 2 16.61 -1.28 6.69
CA ASP A 2 15.55 -1.33 5.71
C ASP A 2 15.02 -2.72 5.46
N ASP A 3 15.90 -3.69 5.49
CA ASP A 3 15.49 -5.05 5.24
C ASP A 3 14.56 -5.56 6.32
N SER A 4 14.84 -5.20 7.55
CA SER A 4 13.97 -5.59 8.64
C SER A 4 12.61 -4.97 8.48
N ASP A 5 12.58 -3.69 8.15
CA ASP A 5 11.32 -3.00 7.95
C ASP A 5 10.57 -3.61 6.78
N LEU A 6 11.28 -3.88 5.71
CA LEU A 6 10.67 -4.47 4.56
C LEU A 6 10.08 -5.83 4.90
N HIS A 7 10.81 -6.61 5.65
CA HIS A 7 10.35 -7.93 6.01
C HIS A 7 9.10 -7.86 6.88
N ALA A 8 9.12 -6.97 7.85
CA ALA A 8 7.96 -6.80 8.71
C ALA A 8 6.76 -6.29 7.91
N MET A 9 7.03 -5.48 6.93
CA MET A 9 5.98 -4.92 6.09
C MET A 9 5.46 -5.91 5.09
N GLY A 10 6.19 -6.97 4.84
CA GLY A 10 5.81 -7.92 3.82
C GLY A 10 4.40 -8.46 4.02
N GLU A 11 4.00 -8.62 5.26
CA GLU A 11 2.67 -9.11 5.54
C GLU A 11 1.62 -8.08 5.20
N ASP A 12 1.97 -6.81 5.34
CA ASP A 12 1.05 -5.74 5.01
C ASP A 12 0.96 -5.50 3.53
N LEU A 13 1.83 -6.11 2.76
CA LEU A 13 1.84 -5.92 1.32
C LEU A 13 0.99 -6.93 0.59
N SER A 14 0.26 -7.73 1.33
CA SER A 14 -0.64 -8.69 0.70
C SER A 14 -1.62 -7.97 -0.21
N PRO A 15 -1.95 -8.56 -1.35
CA PRO A 15 -2.91 -7.93 -2.24
C PRO A 15 -4.25 -7.75 -1.57
N LEU A 16 -4.95 -6.71 -1.97
CA LEU A 16 -6.30 -6.53 -1.50
C LEU A 16 -7.20 -7.59 -2.12
N PRO A 17 -8.14 -8.14 -1.35
CA PRO A 17 -9.03 -9.16 -1.89
C PRO A 17 -9.86 -8.62 -3.05
N PRO A 18 -10.02 -9.40 -4.10
CA PRO A 18 -10.86 -8.96 -5.22
C PRO A 18 -12.28 -8.63 -4.80
N ALA A 19 -12.78 -9.35 -3.85
CA ALA A 19 -14.15 -9.13 -3.41
C ALA A 19 -14.32 -7.78 -2.77
N ALA A 20 -13.26 -7.23 -2.24
CA ALA A 20 -13.31 -5.90 -1.66
C ALA A 20 -13.28 -4.85 -2.74
N ALA A 21 -13.14 -5.28 -3.95
CA ALA A 21 -12.94 -4.37 -5.04
C ALA A 21 -14.25 -3.88 -5.60
N ASP A 22 -15.12 -3.51 -4.74
CA ASP A 22 -16.10 -2.54 -5.17
C ASP A 22 -15.28 -1.32 -5.54
N ALA A 23 -15.19 -1.07 -6.82
CA ALA A 23 -14.30 -0.03 -7.32
C ALA A 23 -14.60 1.32 -6.71
N ALA A 24 -15.85 1.60 -6.46
CA ALA A 24 -16.23 2.89 -5.90
C ALA A 24 -15.72 3.02 -4.46
N LEU A 25 -15.85 1.97 -3.68
CA LEU A 25 -15.36 1.98 -2.31
C LEU A 25 -13.84 2.09 -2.27
N LEU A 26 -13.19 1.36 -3.15
CA LEU A 26 -11.74 1.41 -3.19
C LEU A 26 -11.26 2.80 -3.58
N GLN A 27 -11.88 3.40 -4.58
CA GLN A 27 -11.49 4.73 -4.98
C GLN A 27 -11.72 5.75 -3.89
N ALA A 28 -12.84 5.63 -3.20
CA ALA A 28 -13.12 6.55 -2.10
C ALA A 28 -12.07 6.41 -1.01
N ALA A 29 -11.68 5.19 -0.70
CA ALA A 29 -10.67 4.96 0.31
C ALA A 29 -9.31 5.51 -0.13
N LEU A 30 -8.95 5.26 -1.38
CA LEU A 30 -7.69 5.77 -1.91
C LEU A 30 -7.63 7.29 -1.85
N SER A 31 -8.73 7.95 -2.15
CA SER A 31 -8.75 9.40 -2.18
C SER A 31 -8.55 10.01 -0.79
N ARG A 32 -8.71 9.22 0.26
CA ARG A 32 -8.52 9.70 1.63
C ARG A 32 -7.08 9.57 2.10
N LEU A 33 -6.25 8.93 1.32
CA LEU A 33 -4.84 8.78 1.66
C LEU A 33 -4.06 10.04 1.27
N PRO A 34 -2.97 10.32 1.95
CA PRO A 34 -2.08 11.39 1.51
C PRO A 34 -1.65 11.13 0.07
N HIS A 35 -1.40 12.20 -0.64
CA HIS A 35 -1.10 12.11 -2.06
C HIS A 35 0.06 11.15 -2.35
N ALA A 36 1.17 11.30 -1.63
CA ALA A 36 2.34 10.47 -1.88
C ALA A 36 2.05 9.00 -1.60
N THR A 37 1.30 8.73 -0.54
CA THR A 37 0.95 7.36 -0.19
C THR A 37 0.12 6.74 -1.29
N ARG A 38 -0.86 7.48 -1.77
CA ARG A 38 -1.73 7.00 -2.84
C ARG A 38 -0.95 6.75 -4.11
N SER A 39 -0.01 7.63 -4.43
CA SER A 39 0.81 7.45 -5.62
C SER A 39 1.64 6.18 -5.55
N VAL A 40 2.24 5.92 -4.41
CA VAL A 40 3.04 4.71 -4.25
C VAL A 40 2.18 3.47 -4.42
N LEU A 41 1.01 3.47 -3.78
CA LEU A 41 0.10 2.32 -3.90
C LEU A 41 -0.29 2.08 -5.35
N TRP A 42 -0.60 3.12 -6.07
CA TRP A 42 -1.00 2.97 -7.46
C TRP A 42 0.14 2.46 -8.30
N LEU A 43 1.32 3.08 -8.18
CA LEU A 43 2.46 2.70 -8.98
C LEU A 43 2.85 1.25 -8.73
N TYR A 44 2.80 0.85 -7.48
CA TYR A 44 3.22 -0.50 -7.14
C TYR A 44 2.20 -1.55 -7.57
N HIS A 45 0.94 -1.36 -7.22
CA HIS A 45 -0.08 -2.39 -7.45
C HIS A 45 -0.68 -2.34 -8.84
N ALA A 46 -0.93 -1.16 -9.35
CA ALA A 46 -1.60 -1.04 -10.65
C ALA A 46 -0.62 -1.03 -11.80
N GLU A 47 0.50 -0.34 -11.64
CA GLU A 47 1.46 -0.21 -12.71
C GLU A 47 2.60 -1.23 -12.64
N GLY A 48 2.77 -1.85 -11.49
CA GLY A 48 3.79 -2.89 -11.36
C GLY A 48 5.21 -2.39 -11.19
N TYR A 49 5.38 -1.17 -10.74
CA TYR A 49 6.71 -0.62 -10.56
C TYR A 49 7.36 -1.17 -9.30
N THR A 50 8.68 -1.31 -9.36
CA THR A 50 9.45 -1.69 -8.18
C THR A 50 9.65 -0.49 -7.27
N HIS A 51 10.07 -0.77 -6.04
CA HIS A 51 10.35 0.33 -5.12
C HIS A 51 11.47 1.25 -5.62
N ASP A 52 12.46 0.67 -6.29
CA ASP A 52 13.52 1.48 -6.87
C ASP A 52 12.97 2.41 -7.94
N GLU A 53 12.10 1.88 -8.77
CA GLU A 53 11.49 2.69 -9.83
C GLU A 53 10.60 3.77 -9.27
N ILE A 54 9.82 3.42 -8.25
CA ILE A 54 8.95 4.40 -7.61
C ILE A 54 9.78 5.50 -6.96
N ALA A 55 10.85 5.11 -6.29
CA ALA A 55 11.74 6.08 -5.67
C ALA A 55 12.30 7.06 -6.70
N ALA A 56 12.71 6.53 -7.84
CA ALA A 56 13.24 7.38 -8.90
C ALA A 56 12.17 8.34 -9.43
N LEU A 57 10.98 7.82 -9.67
CA LEU A 57 9.90 8.64 -10.19
C LEU A 57 9.51 9.76 -9.23
N MET A 58 9.50 9.47 -7.96
CA MET A 58 9.04 10.42 -6.95
C MET A 58 10.18 11.21 -6.34
N GLN A 59 11.40 10.94 -6.79
CA GLN A 59 12.59 11.60 -6.26
C GLN A 59 12.71 11.39 -4.75
N ARG A 60 12.47 10.17 -4.33
CA ARG A 60 12.60 9.76 -2.94
C ARG A 60 13.49 8.52 -2.88
N THR A 61 13.49 7.87 -1.75
CA THR A 61 14.31 6.67 -1.56
C THR A 61 13.45 5.43 -1.66
N PRO A 62 14.05 4.26 -1.93
CA PRO A 62 13.29 3.03 -1.88
C PRO A 62 12.67 2.76 -0.50
N SER A 63 13.36 3.16 0.56
CA SER A 63 12.80 3.02 1.89
C SER A 63 11.52 3.82 2.05
N PHE A 64 11.49 5.01 1.48
CA PHE A 64 10.29 5.82 1.50
C PHE A 64 9.15 5.08 0.80
N SER A 65 9.43 4.52 -0.38
CA SER A 65 8.43 3.80 -1.12
C SER A 65 7.88 2.62 -0.33
N LYS A 66 8.76 1.85 0.29
CA LYS A 66 8.37 0.70 1.08
C LYS A 66 7.50 1.11 2.27
N SER A 67 7.90 2.17 2.95
CA SER A 67 7.15 2.68 4.09
C SER A 67 5.76 3.15 3.68
N GLN A 68 5.70 3.89 2.59
CA GLN A 68 4.41 4.39 2.13
C GLN A 68 3.49 3.26 1.73
N LEU A 69 4.05 2.26 1.06
CA LEU A 69 3.25 1.12 0.66
C LEU A 69 2.66 0.40 1.86
N ALA A 70 3.48 0.16 2.87
CA ALA A 70 3.02 -0.55 4.06
C ALA A 70 1.95 0.25 4.80
N ARG A 71 2.20 1.53 4.99
CA ARG A 71 1.24 2.39 5.69
C ARG A 71 -0.07 2.49 4.93
N GLY A 72 0.05 2.71 3.63
CA GLY A 72 -1.14 2.86 2.82
C GLY A 72 -1.97 1.59 2.80
N THR A 73 -1.31 0.46 2.67
CA THR A 73 -2.01 -0.81 2.67
C THR A 73 -2.75 -1.02 3.98
N ARG A 74 -2.08 -0.72 5.08
CA ARG A 74 -2.70 -0.88 6.39
C ARG A 74 -3.90 0.02 6.55
N ARG A 75 -3.77 1.26 6.11
CA ARG A 75 -4.87 2.20 6.21
C ARG A 75 -6.04 1.82 5.31
N LEU A 76 -5.73 1.33 4.11
CA LEU A 76 -6.80 0.88 3.24
C LEU A 76 -7.58 -0.27 3.84
N ARG A 77 -6.86 -1.22 4.43
CA ARG A 77 -7.52 -2.33 5.07
C ARG A 77 -8.46 -1.86 6.18
N ALA A 78 -7.99 -0.91 6.95
CA ALA A 78 -8.82 -0.38 8.03
C ALA A 78 -10.06 0.32 7.47
N MET A 79 -9.88 1.13 6.45
CA MET A 79 -10.99 1.86 5.87
C MET A 79 -12.01 0.95 5.20
N LEU A 80 -11.54 -0.13 4.62
CA LEU A 80 -12.41 -1.06 3.92
C LEU A 80 -12.87 -2.19 4.83
N HIS A 81 -12.46 -2.16 6.09
CA HIS A 81 -12.84 -3.18 7.07
C HIS A 81 -12.39 -4.57 6.66
N ILE A 82 -11.25 -4.65 6.01
CA ILE A 82 -10.67 -5.93 5.65
C ILE A 82 -9.80 -6.36 6.81
N GLU A 83 -10.43 -7.02 7.77
CA GLU A 83 -9.78 -7.41 8.99
C GLU A 83 -9.25 -8.81 8.92
N GLU A 84 -8.23 -9.06 9.72
CA GLU A 84 -7.76 -10.41 9.88
C GLU A 84 -8.78 -11.21 10.66
N PRO A 85 -9.26 -12.28 10.09
CA PRO A 85 -10.26 -13.08 10.80
C PRO A 85 -9.69 -13.76 12.04
N VAL A 86 -8.43 -13.68 12.20
CA VAL A 86 -7.75 -14.34 13.32
C VAL A 86 -8.24 -13.86 14.66
N HIS A 87 -8.88 -12.74 14.69
CA HIS A 87 -9.38 -12.20 15.95
C HIS A 87 -10.61 -12.89 16.45
N ALA A 88 -11.13 -13.69 15.64
CA ALA A 88 -12.33 -14.41 16.02
C ALA A 88 -12.06 -15.34 17.18
#